data_5ee95c2c37dca0b837232cced090d090
#
_entry.id   5ee95c2c37dca0b837232cced090d090
#
_cell.length_a   1.000
_cell.length_b   1.000
_cell.length_c   1.000
_cell.angle_alpha   90.00
_cell.angle_beta   90.00
_cell.angle_gamma   90.00
#
_symmetry.space_group_name_H-M   'P 1'
#
loop_
_entity.id
_entity.type
_entity.pdbx_description
1 polymer ?
#
loop_
_entity_poly.entity_id
_entity_poly.type
_entity_poly.pdbx_seq_one_letter_code
_entity_poly.pdbx_strand_id
1 'polypeptide(L)'
;MKKIIFFFLTILITDKLMAQSITPKTATENKPTIAILDSFANAFNAHDVGKILSYMTDDCVFEASAGPSVDGEKFIGKEAVKKAFEDVFKNYPNAHWSNVRHFISGERAVSEWTFTGTKLDGSKIEVTGCDLFTFRDGKIAIKNSYRKNRPPIPKS
;
A
#
# COMPACT_ATOMS: atom_id res chain seq x y z
N MET A 1 -7.04 18.56 87.89
CA MET A 1 -7.70 17.85 86.77
C MET A 1 -7.39 18.61 85.54
N LYS A 2 -6.42 18.15 84.66
CA LYS A 2 -6.00 18.78 83.41
C LYS A 2 -6.74 18.10 82.30
N LYS A 3 -7.56 18.89 81.55
CA LYS A 3 -8.24 18.41 80.36
C LYS A 3 -7.27 18.55 79.19
N ILE A 4 -6.93 17.43 78.51
CA ILE A 4 -6.15 17.37 77.26
C ILE A 4 -7.15 17.42 76.15
N ILE A 5 -7.08 18.48 75.37
CA ILE A 5 -7.87 18.64 74.15
C ILE A 5 -7.04 18.06 72.98
N PHE A 6 -7.52 16.93 72.36
CA PHE A 6 -6.95 16.36 71.18
C PHE A 6 -7.50 17.13 69.95
N PHE A 7 -6.61 17.79 69.19
CA PHE A 7 -6.92 18.43 67.94
C PHE A 7 -6.72 17.40 66.83
N PHE A 8 -7.82 16.90 66.27
CA PHE A 8 -7.76 16.08 65.05
C PHE A 8 -7.54 16.97 63.85
N LEU A 9 -6.34 16.92 63.26
CA LEU A 9 -6.04 17.57 61.97
C LEU A 9 -6.43 16.61 60.82
N THR A 10 -7.60 16.81 60.22
CA THR A 10 -8.00 16.09 59.01
C THR A 10 -7.31 16.69 57.82
N ILE A 11 -6.34 15.94 57.28
CA ILE A 11 -5.67 16.26 56.02
C ILE A 11 -6.61 15.81 54.90
N LEU A 12 -7.24 16.77 54.20
CA LEU A 12 -7.94 16.52 52.92
C LEU A 12 -6.88 16.34 51.82
N ILE A 13 -6.65 15.11 51.43
CA ILE A 13 -5.89 14.80 50.20
C ILE A 13 -6.86 14.93 49.03
N THR A 14 -6.76 16.03 48.32
CA THR A 14 -7.47 16.20 47.04
C THR A 14 -6.66 15.53 45.96
N ASP A 15 -7.00 14.27 45.61
CA ASP A 15 -6.51 13.62 44.42
C ASP A 15 -7.04 14.34 43.18
N LYS A 16 -6.19 15.16 42.56
CA LYS A 16 -6.43 15.66 41.23
C LYS A 16 -6.27 14.50 40.24
N LEU A 17 -7.38 13.82 39.97
CA LEU A 17 -7.47 12.87 38.85
C LEU A 17 -7.26 13.66 37.56
N MET A 18 -6.04 13.63 37.00
CA MET A 18 -5.73 14.12 35.69
C MET A 18 -6.41 13.18 34.68
N ALA A 19 -7.62 13.51 34.30
CA ALA A 19 -8.28 12.89 33.14
C ALA A 19 -7.44 13.23 31.90
N GLN A 20 -6.55 12.31 31.48
CA GLN A 20 -5.98 12.34 30.14
C GLN A 20 -7.16 12.20 29.17
N SER A 21 -7.50 13.28 28.49
CA SER A 21 -8.42 13.23 27.36
C SER A 21 -7.78 12.38 26.27
N ILE A 22 -8.16 11.11 26.20
CA ILE A 22 -7.89 10.27 25.04
C ILE A 22 -8.79 10.84 23.95
N THR A 23 -8.27 11.78 23.17
CA THR A 23 -8.88 12.17 21.91
C THR A 23 -8.91 10.93 21.03
N PRO A 24 -10.06 10.40 20.62
CA PRO A 24 -10.08 9.29 19.69
C PRO A 24 -9.39 9.77 18.43
N LYS A 25 -8.29 9.09 18.03
CA LYS A 25 -7.60 9.30 16.76
C LYS A 25 -8.68 9.16 15.70
N THR A 26 -9.06 10.27 15.10
CA THR A 26 -10.14 10.30 14.10
C THR A 26 -9.76 9.34 12.98
N ALA A 27 -10.62 8.34 12.75
CA ALA A 27 -10.47 7.30 11.71
C ALA A 27 -10.43 7.84 10.27
N THR A 28 -10.28 9.16 10.11
CA THR A 28 -10.29 9.86 8.82
C THR A 28 -8.89 10.05 8.22
N GLU A 29 -7.81 9.96 9.02
CA GLU A 29 -6.45 10.28 8.55
C GLU A 29 -5.76 9.17 7.74
N ASN A 30 -6.26 7.93 7.78
CA ASN A 30 -5.55 6.77 7.20
C ASN A 30 -6.38 6.02 6.13
N LYS A 31 -7.34 6.69 5.47
CA LYS A 31 -8.13 6.05 4.40
C LYS A 31 -7.40 6.11 3.07
N PRO A 32 -7.59 5.09 2.19
CA PRO A 32 -7.11 5.15 0.82
C PRO A 32 -7.70 6.37 0.09
N THR A 33 -6.89 7.01 -0.74
CA THR A 33 -7.32 8.13 -1.57
C THR A 33 -6.92 7.92 -3.02
N ILE A 34 -7.65 8.52 -3.95
CA ILE A 34 -7.28 8.53 -5.37
C ILE A 34 -5.86 9.10 -5.53
N ALA A 35 -5.50 10.16 -4.80
CA ALA A 35 -4.18 10.79 -4.86
C ALA A 35 -3.02 9.83 -4.48
N ILE A 36 -3.25 8.90 -3.56
CA ILE A 36 -2.25 7.86 -3.23
C ILE A 36 -2.08 6.90 -4.41
N LEU A 37 -3.18 6.46 -5.03
CA LEU A 37 -3.15 5.57 -6.19
C LEU A 37 -2.52 6.24 -7.42
N ASP A 38 -2.85 7.50 -7.69
CA ASP A 38 -2.20 8.31 -8.73
C ASP A 38 -0.69 8.41 -8.49
N SER A 39 -0.29 8.70 -7.24
CA SER A 39 1.12 8.83 -6.87
C SER A 39 1.86 7.50 -6.98
N PHE A 40 1.21 6.39 -6.64
CA PHE A 40 1.72 5.03 -6.78
C PHE A 40 1.91 4.67 -8.27
N ALA A 41 0.92 4.94 -9.12
CA ALA A 41 1.00 4.71 -10.57
C ALA A 41 2.11 5.57 -11.22
N ASN A 42 2.24 6.83 -10.81
CA ASN A 42 3.31 7.71 -11.26
C ASN A 42 4.70 7.20 -10.87
N ALA A 43 4.85 6.64 -9.65
CA ALA A 43 6.10 6.03 -9.21
C ALA A 43 6.46 4.78 -10.05
N PHE A 44 5.46 3.96 -10.45
CA PHE A 44 5.66 2.86 -11.39
C PHE A 44 6.16 3.36 -12.76
N ASN A 45 5.54 4.40 -13.32
CA ASN A 45 5.95 4.98 -14.59
C ASN A 45 7.31 5.68 -14.53
N ALA A 46 7.73 6.15 -13.36
CA ALA A 46 9.06 6.67 -13.10
C ALA A 46 10.11 5.57 -12.82
N HIS A 47 9.70 4.30 -12.73
CA HIS A 47 10.53 3.15 -12.31
C HIS A 47 11.21 3.37 -10.93
N ASP A 48 10.61 4.20 -10.08
CA ASP A 48 11.13 4.53 -8.74
C ASP A 48 10.64 3.50 -7.71
N VAL A 49 11.37 2.38 -7.60
CA VAL A 49 11.02 1.29 -6.67
C VAL A 49 11.01 1.77 -5.21
N GLY A 50 11.92 2.67 -4.84
CA GLY A 50 11.94 3.23 -3.49
C GLY A 50 10.65 3.99 -3.18
N LYS A 51 10.20 4.82 -4.12
CA LYS A 51 8.95 5.57 -4.01
C LYS A 51 7.73 4.65 -4.00
N ILE A 52 7.68 3.63 -4.86
CA ILE A 52 6.63 2.62 -4.87
C ILE A 52 6.49 2.00 -3.47
N LEU A 53 7.59 1.51 -2.89
CA LEU A 53 7.61 0.86 -1.59
C LEU A 53 7.26 1.81 -0.42
N SER A 54 7.44 3.11 -0.58
CA SER A 54 7.06 4.09 0.45
C SER A 54 5.55 4.15 0.69
N TYR A 55 4.74 3.78 -0.31
CA TYR A 55 3.28 3.68 -0.22
C TYR A 55 2.80 2.34 0.33
N MET A 56 3.69 1.35 0.51
CA MET A 56 3.34 0.01 0.95
C MET A 56 3.68 -0.21 2.43
N THR A 57 2.99 -1.16 3.07
CA THR A 57 3.33 -1.60 4.44
C THR A 57 4.63 -2.42 4.44
N ASP A 58 5.28 -2.58 5.60
CA ASP A 58 6.55 -3.33 5.68
C ASP A 58 6.37 -4.82 5.38
N ASP A 59 5.23 -5.38 5.74
CA ASP A 59 4.80 -6.76 5.47
C ASP A 59 3.95 -6.90 4.20
N CYS A 60 4.06 -5.95 3.26
CA CYS A 60 3.26 -5.92 2.05
C CYS A 60 3.38 -7.20 1.22
N VAL A 61 2.32 -7.48 0.46
CA VAL A 61 2.28 -8.62 -0.47
C VAL A 61 2.04 -8.12 -1.89
N PHE A 62 2.82 -8.61 -2.82
CA PHE A 62 2.54 -8.50 -4.25
C PHE A 62 2.17 -9.89 -4.80
N GLU A 63 0.98 -10.00 -5.36
CA GLU A 63 0.49 -11.18 -6.07
C GLU A 63 0.55 -10.88 -7.57
N ALA A 64 1.46 -11.57 -8.28
CA ALA A 64 1.68 -11.34 -9.70
C ALA A 64 0.54 -11.94 -10.54
N SER A 65 0.33 -11.39 -11.74
CA SER A 65 -0.71 -11.87 -12.69
C SER A 65 -0.39 -13.22 -13.33
N ALA A 66 0.73 -13.83 -13.00
CA ALA A 66 1.16 -15.15 -13.45
C ALA A 66 2.05 -15.79 -12.39
N GLY A 67 2.18 -17.11 -12.42
CA GLY A 67 3.00 -17.85 -11.48
C GLY A 67 2.57 -19.32 -11.39
N PRO A 68 3.21 -20.09 -10.51
CA PRO A 68 2.98 -21.53 -10.40
C PRO A 68 1.70 -21.90 -9.64
N SER A 69 1.06 -20.97 -8.94
CA SER A 69 -0.16 -21.21 -8.17
C SER A 69 -1.39 -20.57 -8.79
N VAL A 70 -2.58 -20.93 -8.28
CA VAL A 70 -3.86 -20.36 -8.75
C VAL A 70 -3.95 -18.84 -8.56
N ASP A 71 -3.23 -18.31 -7.57
CA ASP A 71 -3.18 -16.89 -7.24
C ASP A 71 -1.95 -16.17 -7.85
N GLY A 72 -1.24 -16.81 -8.78
CA GLY A 72 0.01 -16.33 -9.32
C GLY A 72 1.21 -16.54 -8.37
N GLU A 73 2.31 -15.85 -8.63
CA GLU A 73 3.45 -15.84 -7.74
C GLU A 73 3.28 -14.77 -6.66
N LYS A 74 3.58 -15.13 -5.39
CA LYS A 74 3.46 -14.22 -4.25
C LYS A 74 4.83 -13.80 -3.74
N PHE A 75 5.01 -12.49 -3.62
CA PHE A 75 6.18 -11.87 -3.00
C PHE A 75 5.75 -11.23 -1.68
N ILE A 76 6.35 -11.64 -0.57
CA ILE A 76 5.94 -11.25 0.79
C ILE A 76 7.04 -10.43 1.45
N GLY A 77 6.68 -9.25 1.96
CA GLY A 77 7.58 -8.29 2.58
C GLY A 77 8.29 -7.38 1.57
N LYS A 78 8.71 -6.21 2.03
CA LYS A 78 9.29 -5.16 1.16
C LYS A 78 10.47 -5.63 0.32
N GLU A 79 11.36 -6.47 0.85
CA GLU A 79 12.55 -6.93 0.12
C GLU A 79 12.18 -7.83 -1.07
N ALA A 80 11.25 -8.77 -0.87
CA ALA A 80 10.80 -9.64 -1.95
C ALA A 80 10.02 -8.85 -3.02
N VAL A 81 9.15 -7.92 -2.57
CA VAL A 81 8.37 -7.04 -3.46
C VAL A 81 9.28 -6.10 -4.25
N LYS A 82 10.33 -5.55 -3.59
CA LYS A 82 11.36 -4.73 -4.24
C LYS A 82 11.99 -5.47 -5.40
N LYS A 83 12.50 -6.67 -5.11
CA LYS A 83 13.15 -7.51 -6.15
C LYS A 83 12.20 -7.81 -7.30
N ALA A 84 10.94 -8.13 -7.03
CA ALA A 84 9.95 -8.41 -8.06
C ALA A 84 9.73 -7.19 -8.99
N PHE A 85 9.62 -5.98 -8.44
CA PHE A 85 9.46 -4.77 -9.25
C PHE A 85 10.72 -4.40 -10.03
N GLU A 86 11.90 -4.55 -9.43
CA GLU A 86 13.19 -4.39 -10.14
C GLU A 86 13.30 -5.36 -11.32
N ASP A 87 12.88 -6.62 -11.15
CA ASP A 87 12.88 -7.63 -12.22
C ASP A 87 11.88 -7.26 -13.34
N VAL A 88 10.72 -6.65 -13.03
CA VAL A 88 9.80 -6.12 -14.05
C VAL A 88 10.49 -5.05 -14.89
N PHE A 89 11.12 -4.05 -14.26
CA PHE A 89 11.79 -2.95 -14.97
C PHE A 89 13.04 -3.41 -15.73
N LYS A 90 13.74 -4.40 -15.20
CA LYS A 90 14.86 -5.04 -15.91
C LYS A 90 14.39 -5.77 -17.17
N ASN A 91 13.26 -6.49 -17.09
CA ASN A 91 12.70 -7.25 -18.21
C ASN A 91 12.02 -6.35 -19.26
N TYR A 92 11.50 -5.20 -18.81
CA TYR A 92 10.83 -4.19 -19.67
C TYR A 92 11.38 -2.80 -19.35
N PRO A 93 12.56 -2.43 -19.91
CA PRO A 93 13.19 -1.15 -19.56
C PRO A 93 12.37 0.10 -19.92
N ASN A 94 11.39 -0.05 -20.77
CA ASN A 94 10.40 0.98 -21.16
C ASN A 94 8.99 0.65 -20.68
N ALA A 95 8.84 -0.09 -19.60
CA ALA A 95 7.53 -0.41 -19.01
C ALA A 95 6.73 0.86 -18.75
N HIS A 96 5.47 0.88 -19.18
CA HIS A 96 4.60 2.03 -19.00
C HIS A 96 3.15 1.59 -18.78
N TRP A 97 2.48 2.24 -17.82
CA TRP A 97 1.07 2.07 -17.51
C TRP A 97 0.31 3.33 -17.88
N SER A 98 -0.59 3.21 -18.84
CA SER A 98 -1.45 4.30 -19.34
C SER A 98 -2.93 3.99 -19.10
N ASN A 99 -3.80 4.97 -19.42
CA ASN A 99 -5.26 4.86 -19.27
C ASN A 99 -5.69 4.44 -17.85
N VAL A 100 -4.98 4.94 -16.85
CA VAL A 100 -5.20 4.55 -15.45
C VAL A 100 -6.51 5.15 -14.94
N ARG A 101 -7.35 4.29 -14.32
CA ARG A 101 -8.57 4.69 -13.63
C ARG A 101 -8.66 4.00 -12.29
N HIS A 102 -9.03 4.73 -11.26
CA HIS A 102 -9.09 4.24 -9.89
C HIS A 102 -10.51 4.21 -9.34
N PHE A 103 -10.80 3.18 -8.55
CA PHE A 103 -12.04 3.01 -7.81
C PHE A 103 -11.71 2.63 -6.37
N ILE A 104 -12.38 3.22 -5.38
CA ILE A 104 -12.14 2.95 -3.96
C ILE A 104 -13.46 2.60 -3.27
N SER A 105 -13.41 1.57 -2.44
CA SER A 105 -14.51 1.18 -1.55
C SER A 105 -13.93 0.72 -0.21
N GLY A 106 -14.06 1.55 0.82
CA GLY A 106 -13.46 1.31 2.13
C GLY A 106 -11.94 1.15 2.05
N GLU A 107 -11.42 0.04 2.52
CA GLU A 107 -10.00 -0.32 2.47
C GLU A 107 -9.61 -1.09 1.19
N ARG A 108 -10.53 -1.19 0.23
CA ARG A 108 -10.29 -1.86 -1.05
C ARG A 108 -10.26 -0.85 -2.17
N ALA A 109 -9.38 -1.08 -3.15
CA ALA A 109 -9.34 -0.28 -4.36
C ALA A 109 -9.04 -1.13 -5.59
N VAL A 110 -9.39 -0.59 -6.76
CA VAL A 110 -9.05 -1.15 -8.07
C VAL A 110 -8.39 -0.04 -8.89
N SER A 111 -7.32 -0.38 -9.59
CA SER A 111 -6.75 0.46 -10.65
C SER A 111 -6.76 -0.31 -11.95
N GLU A 112 -7.55 0.15 -12.92
CA GLU A 112 -7.50 -0.35 -14.30
C GLU A 112 -6.39 0.36 -15.05
N TRP A 113 -5.74 -0.34 -15.99
CA TRP A 113 -4.63 0.21 -16.76
C TRP A 113 -4.42 -0.52 -18.09
N THR A 114 -3.66 0.12 -18.99
CA THR A 114 -3.04 -0.50 -20.16
C THR A 114 -1.53 -0.54 -19.93
N PHE A 115 -0.94 -1.72 -19.94
CA PHE A 115 0.50 -1.94 -19.83
C PHE A 115 1.12 -2.08 -21.21
N THR A 116 2.20 -1.34 -21.45
CA THR A 116 3.05 -1.48 -22.64
C THR A 116 4.49 -1.69 -22.22
N GLY A 117 5.25 -2.44 -23.01
CA GLY A 117 6.67 -2.65 -22.76
C GLY A 117 7.36 -3.39 -23.91
N THR A 118 8.67 -3.26 -23.97
CA THR A 118 9.52 -3.99 -24.90
C THR A 118 10.53 -4.80 -24.12
N LYS A 119 10.56 -6.10 -24.33
CA LYS A 119 11.56 -6.98 -23.73
C LYS A 119 12.94 -6.75 -24.31
N LEU A 120 13.98 -7.25 -23.62
CA LEU A 120 15.36 -7.18 -24.09
C LEU A 120 15.59 -7.88 -25.43
N ASP A 121 14.77 -8.89 -25.78
CA ASP A 121 14.80 -9.56 -27.09
C ASP A 121 14.09 -8.79 -28.21
N GLY A 122 13.54 -7.60 -27.89
CA GLY A 122 12.81 -6.71 -28.79
C GLY A 122 11.34 -7.08 -28.99
N SER A 123 10.81 -8.14 -28.35
CA SER A 123 9.38 -8.45 -28.40
C SER A 123 8.58 -7.42 -27.60
N LYS A 124 7.45 -6.99 -28.18
CA LYS A 124 6.58 -5.97 -27.56
C LYS A 124 5.38 -6.62 -26.91
N ILE A 125 4.91 -6.00 -25.82
CA ILE A 125 3.67 -6.35 -25.17
C ILE A 125 2.79 -5.12 -25.03
N GLU A 126 1.49 -5.30 -25.24
CA GLU A 126 0.45 -4.34 -24.93
C GLU A 126 -0.77 -5.11 -24.44
N VAL A 127 -1.16 -4.92 -23.21
CA VAL A 127 -2.26 -5.64 -22.56
C VAL A 127 -3.01 -4.72 -21.60
N THR A 128 -4.30 -4.96 -21.43
CA THR A 128 -5.08 -4.33 -20.34
C THR A 128 -5.11 -5.23 -19.12
N GLY A 129 -5.25 -4.61 -17.96
CA GLY A 129 -5.38 -5.31 -16.71
C GLY A 129 -5.91 -4.40 -15.61
N CYS A 130 -5.89 -4.94 -14.40
CA CYS A 130 -6.18 -4.19 -13.19
C CYS A 130 -5.38 -4.73 -12.02
N ASP A 131 -5.17 -3.86 -11.05
CA ASP A 131 -4.67 -4.21 -9.74
C ASP A 131 -5.78 -4.07 -8.70
N LEU A 132 -5.96 -5.09 -7.88
CA LEU A 132 -6.79 -5.03 -6.69
C LEU A 132 -5.89 -4.71 -5.49
N PHE A 133 -6.24 -3.66 -4.76
CA PHE A 133 -5.51 -3.25 -3.57
C PHE A 133 -6.29 -3.55 -2.30
N THR A 134 -5.56 -3.96 -1.26
CA THR A 134 -6.02 -3.91 0.13
C THR A 134 -5.16 -2.90 0.86
N PHE A 135 -5.80 -1.94 1.52
CA PHE A 135 -5.13 -0.95 2.35
C PHE A 135 -5.21 -1.33 3.83
N ARG A 136 -4.19 -0.90 4.57
CA ARG A 136 -4.13 -0.94 6.02
C ARG A 136 -3.40 0.31 6.51
N ASP A 137 -4.03 1.07 7.39
CA ASP A 137 -3.47 2.32 7.94
C ASP A 137 -3.02 3.31 6.87
N GLY A 138 -3.79 3.44 5.76
CA GLY A 138 -3.50 4.35 4.65
C GLY A 138 -2.38 3.92 3.71
N LYS A 139 -1.82 2.72 3.91
CA LYS A 139 -0.80 2.13 3.04
C LYS A 139 -1.31 0.88 2.34
N ILE A 140 -0.72 0.57 1.20
CA ILE A 140 -1.03 -0.64 0.43
C ILE A 140 -0.41 -1.85 1.15
N ALA A 141 -1.28 -2.73 1.69
CA ALA A 141 -0.86 -3.98 2.29
C ALA A 141 -0.78 -5.11 1.26
N ILE A 142 -1.71 -5.13 0.29
CA ILE A 142 -1.70 -6.13 -0.79
C ILE A 142 -1.93 -5.43 -2.12
N LYS A 143 -1.09 -5.75 -3.11
CA LYS A 143 -1.29 -5.47 -4.53
C LYS A 143 -1.47 -6.80 -5.26
N ASN A 144 -2.65 -7.06 -5.79
CA ASN A 144 -2.95 -8.26 -6.55
C ASN A 144 -3.25 -7.88 -8.00
N SER A 145 -2.45 -8.40 -8.95
CA SER A 145 -2.47 -8.00 -10.35
C SER A 145 -3.19 -9.03 -11.23
N TYR A 146 -4.07 -8.54 -12.08
CA TYR A 146 -4.74 -9.31 -13.14
C TYR A 146 -4.49 -8.66 -14.48
N ARG A 147 -4.29 -9.45 -15.53
CA ARG A 147 -4.15 -8.91 -16.87
C ARG A 147 -4.73 -9.85 -17.93
N LYS A 148 -5.11 -9.27 -19.07
CA LYS A 148 -5.45 -10.05 -20.27
C LYS A 148 -4.20 -10.79 -20.76
N ASN A 149 -4.40 -12.02 -21.21
CA ASN A 149 -3.34 -12.80 -21.86
C ASN A 149 -3.48 -12.68 -23.36
N ARG A 150 -2.42 -12.24 -24.06
CA ARG A 150 -2.34 -12.21 -25.53
C ARG A 150 -0.92 -12.57 -25.97
N PRO A 151 -0.75 -13.14 -27.17
CA PRO A 151 0.57 -13.37 -27.74
C PRO A 151 1.38 -12.07 -27.82
N PRO A 152 2.71 -12.14 -27.78
CA PRO A 152 3.58 -10.99 -28.04
C PRO A 152 3.28 -10.40 -29.43
N ILE A 153 3.41 -9.08 -29.54
CA ILE A 153 3.28 -8.39 -30.84
C ILE A 153 4.54 -8.70 -31.65
N PRO A 154 4.40 -9.22 -32.88
CA PRO A 154 5.55 -9.50 -33.73
C PRO A 154 6.43 -8.26 -33.94
N LYS A 155 7.75 -8.50 -34.12
CA LYS A 155 8.68 -7.44 -34.55
C LYS A 155 8.27 -6.96 -35.91
N SER A 156 8.13 -5.67 -36.11
CA SER A 156 7.97 -5.00 -37.40
C SER A 156 9.32 -4.85 -38.09
#